data_02bedc82004213ca230ea18cd8998f24
#
_entry.id   02bedc82004213ca230ea18cd8998f24
#
_cell.length_a   1.000
_cell.length_b   1.000
_cell.length_c   1.000
_cell.angle_alpha   90.00
_cell.angle_beta   90.00
_cell.angle_gamma   90.00
#
_symmetry.space_group_name_H-M   'P 1'
#
loop_
_entity.id
_entity.type
_entity.pdbx_description
1 polymer ?
#
loop_
_entity_poly.entity_id
_entity_poly.type
_entity_poly.pdbx_seq_one_letter_code
_entity_poly.pdbx_strand_id
1 'polypeptide(L)'
;MTSSDAAARDGAPRRPEGRPLSFVHITQLSNLLAEARRYPQGVARADLCETLTMGRNAVDRRIKTALGLGLLTPAGRGESTGGRAPEMWRFNPAAGTVLVLAVSYRYSVAALMDLDGAVVERVRWEEGILTPPDVLARHALEHLAALRDLGDGHPELPDVWGLGISVPVPVDFRDGTLVPPVTEHAADRATTHPEEVSWTSFPLRRWFAERMRIATWIDDEVNVMALAAATRIGAPQDLLYIRLSLGLGMGIVSRGQVHRGAGAASGEIAHIQMAGTSGALCRCGRHGCLETLISGGAMEREATTPQALRASSYLRAARQRRGAVHEHDVFRGVAERDRVCLRIVTEAADRLSVVLAVLCTTYNPGEIVLGGEVTASGRFFAQVVDQAVRRRVLPTTSERLRVRMGGADDALVGACRLVAERMLSAHVMHVWLPHGSPAGVPELVTHRRQDA
;
A
#
# COMPACT_ATOMS: atom_id res chain seq x y z
N MET A 1 15.80 -55.99 -10.39
CA MET A 1 14.74 -55.99 -9.38
C MET A 1 15.19 -55.09 -8.27
N THR A 2 14.73 -53.91 -8.25
CA THR A 2 13.74 -53.31 -7.35
C THR A 2 13.37 -51.94 -7.89
N SER A 3 12.10 -51.84 -8.23
CA SER A 3 11.35 -50.63 -8.54
C SER A 3 11.35 -49.69 -7.34
N SER A 4 11.61 -48.41 -7.56
CA SER A 4 11.33 -47.35 -6.59
C SER A 4 10.34 -46.40 -7.23
N ASP A 5 9.10 -46.46 -6.74
CA ASP A 5 7.98 -45.63 -7.10
C ASP A 5 8.31 -44.14 -6.92
N ALA A 6 8.18 -43.39 -7.99
CA ALA A 6 8.05 -41.95 -7.96
C ALA A 6 6.61 -41.63 -7.54
N ALA A 7 6.41 -41.24 -6.28
CA ALA A 7 5.15 -40.71 -5.80
C ALA A 7 4.84 -39.42 -6.59
N ALA A 8 3.81 -39.50 -7.42
CA ALA A 8 3.29 -38.39 -8.19
C ALA A 8 2.79 -37.28 -7.24
N ARG A 9 3.14 -36.03 -7.53
CA ARG A 9 2.63 -34.80 -6.89
C ARG A 9 1.13 -34.67 -7.16
N ASP A 10 0.32 -35.06 -6.21
CA ASP A 10 -1.16 -34.98 -6.26
C ASP A 10 -1.62 -33.68 -5.59
N GLY A 11 -1.27 -32.54 -6.18
CA GLY A 11 -1.60 -31.20 -5.69
C GLY A 11 -1.62 -30.11 -6.75
N ALA A 12 -1.43 -30.45 -8.03
CA ALA A 12 -1.55 -29.46 -9.09
C ALA A 12 -3.02 -29.00 -9.23
N PRO A 13 -3.30 -27.68 -9.36
CA PRO A 13 -4.65 -27.19 -9.59
C PRO A 13 -5.21 -27.84 -10.86
N ARG A 14 -6.33 -28.57 -10.72
CA ARG A 14 -6.99 -29.25 -11.83
C ARG A 14 -7.49 -28.20 -12.80
N ARG A 15 -7.08 -28.29 -14.08
CA ARG A 15 -7.70 -27.50 -15.17
C ARG A 15 -9.21 -27.66 -15.07
N PRO A 16 -9.98 -26.56 -15.14
CA PRO A 16 -11.43 -26.65 -15.14
C PRO A 16 -11.86 -27.40 -16.39
N GLU A 17 -12.40 -28.62 -16.21
CA GLU A 17 -13.07 -29.37 -17.28
C GLU A 17 -14.38 -28.64 -17.60
N GLY A 18 -14.41 -27.86 -18.68
CA GLY A 18 -15.61 -27.16 -19.10
C GLY A 18 -15.38 -26.14 -20.19
N ARG A 19 -16.48 -25.74 -20.85
CA ARG A 19 -16.49 -24.65 -21.84
C ARG A 19 -15.93 -23.38 -21.19
N PRO A 20 -15.06 -22.59 -21.86
CA PRO A 20 -14.50 -21.38 -21.33
C PRO A 20 -15.58 -20.44 -20.79
N LEU A 21 -15.35 -19.83 -19.62
CA LEU A 21 -16.28 -18.91 -19.02
C LEU A 21 -16.42 -17.67 -19.92
N SER A 22 -17.64 -17.20 -20.14
CA SER A 22 -17.84 -15.91 -20.81
C SER A 22 -17.37 -14.77 -19.90
N PHE A 23 -17.01 -13.62 -20.48
CA PHE A 23 -16.55 -12.45 -19.74
C PHE A 23 -17.56 -12.02 -18.66
N VAL A 24 -18.86 -12.09 -18.93
CA VAL A 24 -19.92 -11.84 -17.93
C VAL A 24 -19.79 -12.77 -16.72
N HIS A 25 -19.53 -14.05 -16.96
CA HIS A 25 -19.36 -15.02 -15.87
C HIS A 25 -18.08 -14.77 -15.07
N ILE A 26 -17.01 -14.30 -15.72
CA ILE A 26 -15.77 -13.92 -15.06
C ILE A 26 -15.97 -12.67 -14.19
N THR A 27 -16.69 -11.67 -14.70
CA THR A 27 -17.06 -10.48 -13.92
C THR A 27 -17.89 -10.85 -12.69
N GLN A 28 -18.86 -11.75 -12.84
CA GLN A 28 -19.63 -12.25 -11.69
C GLN A 28 -18.76 -12.97 -10.66
N LEU A 29 -17.77 -13.76 -11.13
CA LEU A 29 -16.83 -14.45 -10.25
C LEU A 29 -15.91 -13.46 -9.52
N SER A 30 -15.35 -12.48 -10.24
CA SER A 30 -14.54 -11.40 -9.68
C SER A 30 -15.30 -10.64 -8.59
N ASN A 31 -16.54 -10.22 -8.85
CA ASN A 31 -17.38 -9.52 -7.89
C ASN A 31 -17.70 -10.39 -6.65
N LEU A 32 -17.95 -11.68 -6.86
CA LEU A 32 -18.20 -12.61 -5.75
C LEU A 32 -16.97 -12.77 -4.85
N LEU A 33 -15.78 -12.87 -5.43
CA LEU A 33 -14.53 -12.96 -4.66
C LEU A 33 -14.23 -11.65 -3.92
N ALA A 34 -14.48 -10.50 -4.55
CA ALA A 34 -14.32 -9.19 -3.92
C ALA A 34 -15.27 -9.05 -2.72
N GLU A 35 -16.52 -9.49 -2.85
CA GLU A 35 -17.48 -9.47 -1.75
C GLU A 35 -17.10 -10.46 -0.65
N ALA A 36 -16.71 -11.70 -0.98
CA ALA A 36 -16.31 -12.70 0.00
C ALA A 36 -15.10 -12.25 0.85
N ARG A 37 -14.18 -11.46 0.31
CA ARG A 37 -13.02 -10.88 1.05
C ARG A 37 -13.45 -9.90 2.13
N ARG A 38 -14.64 -9.31 2.05
CA ARG A 38 -15.16 -8.39 3.08
C ARG A 38 -15.63 -9.12 4.33
N TYR A 39 -15.78 -10.45 4.26
CA TYR A 39 -16.29 -11.31 5.35
C TYR A 39 -15.28 -12.41 5.71
N PRO A 40 -14.24 -12.12 6.52
CA PRO A 40 -13.22 -13.12 6.90
C PRO A 40 -13.79 -14.33 7.63
N GLN A 41 -14.92 -14.15 8.35
CA GLN A 41 -15.60 -15.24 9.04
C GLN A 41 -16.47 -16.07 8.09
N GLY A 42 -16.61 -15.64 6.85
CA GLY A 42 -17.44 -16.26 5.84
C GLY A 42 -18.72 -15.50 5.56
N VAL A 43 -19.30 -15.76 4.41
CA VAL A 43 -20.54 -15.15 3.88
C VAL A 43 -21.50 -16.24 3.44
N ALA A 44 -22.78 -16.07 3.70
CA ALA A 44 -23.80 -17.02 3.26
C ALA A 44 -24.23 -16.73 1.81
N ARG A 45 -24.76 -17.75 1.13
CA ARG A 45 -25.27 -17.60 -0.24
C ARG A 45 -26.38 -16.55 -0.35
N ALA A 46 -27.25 -16.45 0.65
CA ALA A 46 -28.33 -15.48 0.63
C ALA A 46 -27.79 -14.05 0.56
N ASP A 47 -26.79 -13.74 1.38
CA ASP A 47 -26.17 -12.43 1.44
C ASP A 47 -25.45 -12.08 0.12
N LEU A 48 -24.76 -13.06 -0.48
CA LEU A 48 -24.15 -12.89 -1.81
C LEU A 48 -25.20 -12.66 -2.91
N CYS A 49 -26.36 -13.32 -2.86
CA CYS A 49 -27.44 -13.08 -3.80
C CYS A 49 -27.99 -11.66 -3.69
N GLU A 50 -28.20 -11.18 -2.47
CA GLU A 50 -28.71 -9.85 -2.18
C GLU A 50 -27.71 -8.76 -2.61
N THR A 51 -26.48 -8.83 -2.08
CA THR A 51 -25.44 -7.80 -2.32
C THR A 51 -25.06 -7.71 -3.80
N LEU A 52 -24.92 -8.85 -4.48
CA LEU A 52 -24.51 -8.88 -5.90
C LEU A 52 -25.70 -8.77 -6.86
N THR A 53 -26.92 -8.72 -6.37
CA THR A 53 -28.15 -8.72 -7.17
C THR A 53 -28.15 -9.88 -8.18
N MET A 54 -27.74 -11.07 -7.73
CA MET A 54 -27.63 -12.29 -8.56
C MET A 54 -28.60 -13.37 -8.11
N GLY A 55 -29.16 -14.07 -9.10
CA GLY A 55 -30.03 -15.22 -8.83
C GLY A 55 -29.26 -16.39 -8.17
N ARG A 56 -29.93 -17.15 -7.27
CA ARG A 56 -29.38 -18.27 -6.51
C ARG A 56 -28.54 -19.25 -7.35
N ASN A 57 -29.05 -19.68 -8.49
CA ASN A 57 -28.35 -20.61 -9.40
C ASN A 57 -27.06 -20.02 -9.98
N ALA A 58 -27.01 -18.70 -10.20
CA ALA A 58 -25.82 -18.02 -10.71
C ALA A 58 -24.76 -17.96 -9.61
N VAL A 59 -25.14 -17.59 -8.37
CA VAL A 59 -24.24 -17.58 -7.20
C VAL A 59 -23.70 -18.98 -6.94
N ASP A 60 -24.53 -20.03 -6.92
CA ASP A 60 -24.11 -21.42 -6.71
C ASP A 60 -23.04 -21.86 -7.73
N ARG A 61 -23.25 -21.52 -9.01
CA ARG A 61 -22.26 -21.83 -10.06
C ARG A 61 -20.93 -21.09 -9.82
N ARG A 62 -20.98 -19.80 -9.41
CA ARG A 62 -19.76 -19.02 -9.14
C ARG A 62 -19.03 -19.54 -7.88
N ILE A 63 -19.75 -19.88 -6.80
CA ILE A 63 -19.17 -20.53 -5.63
C ILE A 63 -18.49 -21.83 -6.02
N LYS A 64 -19.16 -22.70 -6.80
CA LYS A 64 -18.56 -23.96 -7.26
C LYS A 64 -17.29 -23.75 -8.08
N THR A 65 -17.31 -22.76 -8.97
CA THR A 65 -16.11 -22.37 -9.75
C THR A 65 -14.99 -21.90 -8.83
N ALA A 66 -15.27 -21.01 -7.88
CA ALA A 66 -14.28 -20.47 -6.94
C ALA A 66 -13.69 -21.55 -6.02
N LEU A 67 -14.53 -22.51 -5.56
CA LEU A 67 -14.06 -23.68 -4.80
C LEU A 67 -13.13 -24.58 -5.64
N GLY A 68 -13.50 -24.82 -6.90
CA GLY A 68 -12.68 -25.62 -7.83
C GLY A 68 -11.32 -24.98 -8.15
N LEU A 69 -11.22 -23.65 -8.08
CA LEU A 69 -9.99 -22.87 -8.24
C LEU A 69 -9.22 -22.69 -6.91
N GLY A 70 -9.74 -23.20 -5.80
CA GLY A 70 -9.14 -22.97 -4.48
C GLY A 70 -9.27 -21.54 -3.95
N LEU A 71 -10.04 -20.66 -4.61
CA LEU A 71 -10.20 -19.23 -4.23
C LEU A 71 -11.19 -19.01 -3.09
N LEU A 72 -12.06 -19.99 -2.82
CA LEU A 72 -12.93 -20.04 -1.66
C LEU A 72 -12.71 -21.33 -0.88
N THR A 73 -12.99 -21.26 0.42
CA THR A 73 -13.04 -22.43 1.31
C THR A 73 -14.34 -22.43 2.12
N PRO A 74 -14.85 -23.61 2.52
CA PRO A 74 -15.95 -23.68 3.48
C PRO A 74 -15.55 -23.00 4.80
N ALA A 75 -16.47 -22.20 5.35
CA ALA A 75 -16.30 -21.50 6.63
C ALA A 75 -17.25 -22.05 7.71
N GLY A 76 -17.78 -23.27 7.53
CA GLY A 76 -18.73 -23.87 8.46
C GLY A 76 -20.18 -23.46 8.20
N ARG A 77 -20.97 -23.36 9.27
CA ARG A 77 -22.36 -22.95 9.22
C ARG A 77 -22.58 -21.67 10.03
N GLY A 78 -23.37 -20.76 9.49
CA GLY A 78 -23.76 -19.53 10.16
C GLY A 78 -24.83 -19.76 11.25
N GLU A 79 -25.26 -18.66 11.86
CA GLU A 79 -26.33 -18.69 12.85
C GLU A 79 -27.67 -19.10 12.23
N SER A 80 -28.44 -19.91 12.97
CA SER A 80 -29.77 -20.35 12.54
C SER A 80 -30.81 -19.31 12.93
N THR A 81 -31.57 -18.81 11.97
CA THR A 81 -32.71 -17.90 12.20
C THR A 81 -34.07 -18.63 12.18
N GLY A 82 -34.12 -19.91 12.60
CA GLY A 82 -35.35 -20.69 12.67
C GLY A 82 -35.45 -21.79 11.60
N GLY A 83 -34.36 -22.12 10.90
CA GLY A 83 -34.25 -23.19 9.91
C GLY A 83 -32.91 -23.89 9.95
N ARG A 84 -32.56 -24.67 8.91
CA ARG A 84 -31.22 -25.25 8.77
C ARG A 84 -30.20 -24.13 8.64
N ALA A 85 -29.17 -24.08 9.52
CA ALA A 85 -28.10 -23.12 9.50
C ALA A 85 -27.44 -23.07 8.08
N PRO A 86 -27.25 -21.87 7.51
CA PRO A 86 -26.71 -21.72 6.16
C PRO A 86 -25.25 -22.13 6.10
N GLU A 87 -24.82 -22.70 4.96
CA GLU A 87 -23.42 -22.90 4.66
C GLU A 87 -22.75 -21.56 4.38
N MET A 88 -21.54 -21.42 4.91
CA MET A 88 -20.73 -20.20 4.78
C MET A 88 -19.47 -20.49 3.96
N TRP A 89 -19.04 -19.51 3.16
CA TRP A 89 -17.81 -19.56 2.39
C TRP A 89 -16.97 -18.32 2.68
N ARG A 90 -15.67 -18.49 2.75
CA ARG A 90 -14.72 -17.38 2.90
C ARG A 90 -13.71 -17.40 1.77
N PHE A 91 -13.16 -16.24 1.46
CA PHE A 91 -12.01 -16.12 0.58
C PHE A 91 -10.85 -16.94 1.15
N ASN A 92 -10.08 -17.58 0.27
CA ASN A 92 -8.91 -18.34 0.66
C ASN A 92 -7.63 -17.50 0.43
N PRO A 93 -7.04 -16.89 1.46
CA PRO A 93 -5.81 -16.14 1.32
C PRO A 93 -4.62 -16.99 0.86
N ALA A 94 -4.64 -18.28 1.22
CA ALA A 94 -3.61 -19.24 0.86
C ALA A 94 -3.77 -19.81 -0.57
N ALA A 95 -4.63 -19.23 -1.42
CA ALA A 95 -4.74 -19.65 -2.82
C ALA A 95 -3.55 -19.22 -3.69
N GLY A 96 -2.75 -18.27 -3.22
CA GLY A 96 -1.55 -17.76 -3.87
C GLY A 96 -0.71 -16.94 -2.94
N THR A 97 0.51 -16.61 -3.35
CA THR A 97 1.37 -15.66 -2.67
C THR A 97 1.73 -14.48 -3.57
N VAL A 98 2.16 -13.38 -2.96
CA VAL A 98 2.56 -12.15 -3.64
C VAL A 98 3.93 -11.74 -3.12
N LEU A 99 4.86 -11.46 -4.01
CA LEU A 99 6.08 -10.74 -3.67
C LEU A 99 5.79 -9.25 -3.59
N VAL A 100 6.39 -8.59 -2.60
CA VAL A 100 6.26 -7.15 -2.40
C VAL A 100 7.64 -6.53 -2.26
N LEU A 101 7.83 -5.38 -2.91
CA LEU A 101 8.97 -4.49 -2.70
C LEU A 101 8.44 -3.12 -2.27
N ALA A 102 8.67 -2.76 -1.02
CA ALA A 102 8.37 -1.42 -0.51
C ALA A 102 9.68 -0.63 -0.38
N VAL A 103 9.85 0.37 -1.23
CA VAL A 103 10.97 1.31 -1.19
C VAL A 103 10.53 2.53 -0.39
N SER A 104 11.28 2.88 0.65
CA SER A 104 11.08 4.11 1.41
C SER A 104 12.23 5.10 1.13
N TYR A 105 12.37 6.16 1.91
CA TYR A 105 13.44 7.14 1.67
C TYR A 105 14.83 6.58 1.99
N ARG A 106 14.99 5.86 3.11
CA ARG A 106 16.29 5.42 3.64
C ARG A 106 16.47 3.90 3.67
N TYR A 107 15.40 3.15 3.51
CA TYR A 107 15.39 1.69 3.58
C TYR A 107 14.40 1.10 2.59
N SER A 108 14.56 -0.19 2.34
CA SER A 108 13.58 -0.97 1.58
C SER A 108 13.22 -2.25 2.33
N VAL A 109 12.07 -2.78 2.01
CA VAL A 109 11.57 -4.06 2.54
C VAL A 109 11.09 -4.91 1.37
N ALA A 110 11.60 -6.13 1.25
CA ALA A 110 11.02 -7.17 0.42
C ALA A 110 10.24 -8.14 1.30
N ALA A 111 9.09 -8.61 0.84
CA ALA A 111 8.26 -9.56 1.57
C ALA A 111 7.59 -10.58 0.64
N LEU A 112 7.37 -11.79 1.15
CA LEU A 112 6.44 -12.78 0.62
C LEU A 112 5.20 -12.73 1.50
N MET A 113 4.02 -12.57 0.88
CA MET A 113 2.76 -12.37 1.59
C MET A 113 1.67 -13.25 1.00
N ASP A 114 0.66 -13.62 1.80
CA ASP A 114 -0.55 -14.24 1.28
C ASP A 114 -1.46 -13.21 0.57
N LEU A 115 -2.53 -13.66 -0.07
CA LEU A 115 -3.41 -12.77 -0.84
C LEU A 115 -4.19 -11.76 0.04
N ASP A 116 -4.25 -11.95 1.35
CA ASP A 116 -4.89 -11.00 2.29
C ASP A 116 -3.89 -10.03 2.94
N GLY A 117 -2.59 -10.20 2.64
CA GLY A 117 -1.54 -9.31 3.10
C GLY A 117 -0.93 -9.74 4.42
N ALA A 118 -1.12 -11.00 4.85
CA ALA A 118 -0.35 -11.54 5.96
C ALA A 118 1.09 -11.85 5.49
N VAL A 119 2.06 -11.39 6.28
CA VAL A 119 3.48 -11.59 5.96
C VAL A 119 3.88 -13.03 6.26
N VAL A 120 4.39 -13.74 5.25
CA VAL A 120 4.99 -15.07 5.38
C VAL A 120 6.45 -14.93 5.80
N GLU A 121 7.20 -14.11 5.06
CA GLU A 121 8.61 -13.82 5.34
C GLU A 121 8.95 -12.41 4.85
N ARG A 122 9.93 -11.74 5.46
CA ARG A 122 10.38 -10.42 5.02
C ARG A 122 11.85 -10.18 5.32
N VAL A 123 12.45 -9.35 4.49
CA VAL A 123 13.81 -8.84 4.63
C VAL A 123 13.79 -7.33 4.53
N ARG A 124 14.52 -6.65 5.42
CA ARG A 124 14.72 -5.20 5.40
C ARG A 124 16.21 -4.88 5.28
N TRP A 125 16.53 -3.85 4.46
CA TRP A 125 17.90 -3.33 4.34
C TRP A 125 17.89 -1.79 4.22
N GLU A 126 19.04 -1.18 4.53
CA GLU A 126 19.17 0.29 4.68
C GLU A 126 19.56 0.96 3.34
N GLU A 127 18.79 0.71 2.30
CA GLU A 127 18.83 1.39 1.01
C GLU A 127 17.42 1.77 0.59
N GLY A 128 17.23 3.02 0.21
CA GLY A 128 15.93 3.54 -0.22
C GLY A 128 16.04 4.33 -1.51
N ILE A 129 15.07 5.22 -1.76
CA ILE A 129 14.98 6.03 -2.99
C ILE A 129 16.20 6.97 -3.20
N LEU A 130 16.99 7.21 -2.16
CA LEU A 130 18.23 7.99 -2.25
C LEU A 130 19.40 7.19 -2.84
N THR A 131 19.26 5.87 -3.00
CA THR A 131 20.23 4.99 -3.68
C THR A 131 19.97 5.04 -5.18
N PRO A 132 20.98 5.00 -6.05
CA PRO A 132 20.78 4.88 -7.49
C PRO A 132 19.86 3.71 -7.86
N PRO A 133 18.91 3.89 -8.78
CA PRO A 133 17.85 2.91 -9.04
C PRO A 133 18.34 1.55 -9.52
N ASP A 134 19.41 1.52 -10.30
CA ASP A 134 20.01 0.28 -10.80
C ASP A 134 20.73 -0.51 -9.70
N VAL A 135 21.31 0.17 -8.73
CA VAL A 135 21.95 -0.43 -7.54
C VAL A 135 20.86 -1.03 -6.65
N LEU A 136 19.89 -0.22 -6.27
CA LEU A 136 18.77 -0.69 -5.44
C LEU A 136 18.02 -1.85 -6.10
N ALA A 137 17.75 -1.77 -7.41
CA ALA A 137 17.02 -2.81 -8.12
C ALA A 137 17.79 -4.15 -8.14
N ARG A 138 19.13 -4.13 -8.26
CA ARG A 138 19.95 -5.36 -8.20
C ARG A 138 19.90 -6.01 -6.83
N HIS A 139 20.09 -5.25 -5.74
CA HIS A 139 20.01 -5.78 -4.39
C HIS A 139 18.59 -6.26 -4.05
N ALA A 140 17.57 -5.50 -4.44
CA ALA A 140 16.18 -5.92 -4.28
C ALA A 140 15.87 -7.23 -5.05
N LEU A 141 16.45 -7.42 -6.24
CA LEU A 141 16.26 -8.65 -7.01
C LEU A 141 16.81 -9.88 -6.26
N GLU A 142 17.99 -9.76 -5.61
CA GLU A 142 18.57 -10.84 -4.83
C GLU A 142 17.64 -11.24 -3.65
N HIS A 143 17.11 -10.26 -2.91
CA HIS A 143 16.19 -10.51 -1.82
C HIS A 143 14.85 -11.10 -2.30
N LEU A 144 14.28 -10.59 -3.39
CA LEU A 144 13.04 -11.10 -3.96
C LEU A 144 13.21 -12.51 -4.55
N ALA A 145 14.36 -12.81 -5.15
CA ALA A 145 14.68 -14.16 -5.64
C ALA A 145 14.76 -15.16 -4.48
N ALA A 146 15.47 -14.81 -3.40
CA ALA A 146 15.54 -15.66 -2.21
C ALA A 146 14.17 -15.91 -1.56
N LEU A 147 13.30 -14.90 -1.49
CA LEU A 147 11.93 -15.05 -0.99
C LEU A 147 11.06 -15.91 -1.92
N ARG A 148 11.25 -15.81 -3.23
CA ARG A 148 10.57 -16.65 -4.21
C ARG A 148 11.02 -18.11 -4.09
N ASP A 149 12.33 -18.35 -3.99
CA ASP A 149 12.89 -19.69 -3.84
C ASP A 149 12.41 -20.37 -2.54
N LEU A 150 12.21 -19.57 -1.48
CA LEU A 150 11.58 -20.04 -0.25
C LEU A 150 10.15 -20.52 -0.54
N GLY A 151 9.36 -19.73 -1.28
CA GLY A 151 8.00 -20.09 -1.67
C GLY A 151 7.95 -21.33 -2.56
N ASP A 152 8.74 -21.34 -3.62
CA ASP A 152 8.80 -22.45 -4.60
C ASP A 152 9.37 -23.74 -3.99
N GLY A 153 10.25 -23.63 -2.99
CA GLY A 153 10.87 -24.75 -2.28
C GLY A 153 10.03 -25.35 -1.14
N HIS A 154 8.97 -24.64 -0.70
CA HIS A 154 8.14 -25.08 0.44
C HIS A 154 6.83 -25.71 -0.08
N PRO A 155 6.61 -27.03 0.11
CA PRO A 155 5.47 -27.76 -0.49
C PRO A 155 4.10 -27.27 0.00
N GLU A 156 4.06 -26.53 1.11
CA GLU A 156 2.81 -25.98 1.69
C GLU A 156 2.54 -24.53 1.26
N LEU A 157 3.50 -23.86 0.61
CA LEU A 157 3.27 -22.51 0.10
C LEU A 157 2.78 -22.55 -1.35
N PRO A 158 1.73 -21.77 -1.66
CA PRO A 158 1.21 -21.70 -3.03
C PRO A 158 2.11 -20.86 -3.94
N ASP A 159 1.89 -20.99 -5.24
CA ASP A 159 2.59 -20.26 -6.29
C ASP A 159 2.60 -18.74 -6.08
N VAL A 160 3.68 -18.09 -6.49
CA VAL A 160 3.78 -16.62 -6.54
C VAL A 160 2.97 -16.09 -7.72
N TRP A 161 1.98 -15.24 -7.46
CA TRP A 161 1.10 -14.66 -8.47
C TRP A 161 1.67 -13.42 -9.15
N GLY A 162 2.48 -12.63 -8.44
CA GLY A 162 3.03 -11.40 -8.99
C GLY A 162 3.90 -10.64 -8.00
N LEU A 163 4.40 -9.49 -8.44
CA LEU A 163 5.18 -8.54 -7.66
C LEU A 163 4.46 -7.20 -7.56
N GLY A 164 4.25 -6.72 -6.34
CA GLY A 164 3.79 -5.37 -6.04
C GLY A 164 4.95 -4.48 -5.61
N ILE A 165 5.09 -3.31 -6.24
CA ILE A 165 6.15 -2.36 -5.91
C ILE A 165 5.51 -1.07 -5.39
N SER A 166 5.99 -0.59 -4.25
CA SER A 166 5.65 0.68 -3.62
C SER A 166 6.87 1.59 -3.65
N VAL A 167 6.74 2.82 -4.16
CA VAL A 167 7.83 3.81 -4.22
C VAL A 167 7.36 5.15 -3.67
N PRO A 168 8.24 5.95 -2.98
CA PRO A 168 7.83 7.21 -2.37
C PRO A 168 7.91 8.39 -3.36
N VAL A 169 7.45 8.16 -4.59
CA VAL A 169 7.38 9.15 -5.68
C VAL A 169 6.13 8.89 -6.53
N PRO A 170 5.55 9.92 -7.17
CA PRO A 170 4.41 9.76 -8.05
C PRO A 170 4.68 8.77 -9.18
N VAL A 171 3.67 7.95 -9.50
CA VAL A 171 3.72 6.94 -10.56
C VAL A 171 2.56 7.16 -11.53
N ASP A 172 2.85 7.27 -12.82
CA ASP A 172 1.80 7.13 -13.84
C ASP A 172 1.32 5.68 -13.84
N PHE A 173 0.18 5.46 -13.22
CA PHE A 173 -0.37 4.13 -13.02
C PHE A 173 -0.76 3.43 -14.31
N ARG A 174 -0.82 4.13 -15.45
CA ARG A 174 -1.17 3.52 -16.75
C ARG A 174 -0.08 2.58 -17.26
N ASP A 175 1.19 2.93 -17.05
CA ASP A 175 2.33 2.17 -17.55
C ASP A 175 3.40 1.86 -16.49
N GLY A 176 3.28 2.43 -15.30
CA GLY A 176 4.22 2.26 -14.19
C GLY A 176 5.48 3.11 -14.31
N THR A 177 5.41 4.21 -15.09
CA THR A 177 6.50 5.18 -15.21
C THR A 177 6.51 6.08 -13.98
N LEU A 178 7.70 6.31 -13.42
CA LEU A 178 7.87 7.25 -12.33
C LEU A 178 7.77 8.69 -12.87
N VAL A 179 6.89 9.47 -12.25
CA VAL A 179 6.70 10.88 -12.62
C VAL A 179 7.71 11.72 -11.83
N PRO A 180 8.57 12.50 -12.49
CA PRO A 180 9.50 13.33 -11.75
C PRO A 180 8.74 14.30 -10.84
N PRO A 181 9.14 14.44 -9.56
CA PRO A 181 8.70 15.59 -8.78
C PRO A 181 9.05 16.85 -9.58
N VAL A 182 8.11 17.77 -9.69
CA VAL A 182 8.00 18.87 -10.65
C VAL A 182 9.26 19.73 -10.89
N THR A 183 10.32 19.51 -10.14
CA THR A 183 11.63 20.09 -10.41
C THR A 183 12.75 19.22 -9.82
N GLU A 184 13.31 18.34 -10.61
CA GLU A 184 14.77 18.21 -10.53
C GLU A 184 15.30 19.53 -11.07
N HIS A 185 15.69 20.45 -10.21
CA HIS A 185 16.31 21.68 -10.65
C HIS A 185 17.53 21.37 -11.51
N ALA A 186 17.67 22.11 -12.61
CA ALA A 186 18.86 22.05 -13.46
C ALA A 186 20.18 22.26 -12.66
N ALA A 187 20.10 22.83 -11.45
CA ALA A 187 21.22 22.99 -10.52
C ALA A 187 21.62 21.68 -9.81
N ASP A 188 20.69 20.80 -9.47
CA ASP A 188 21.02 19.49 -8.86
C ASP A 188 21.51 18.48 -9.92
N ARG A 189 21.07 18.64 -11.19
CA ARG A 189 21.64 17.88 -12.31
C ARG A 189 23.11 18.20 -12.59
N ALA A 190 23.59 19.38 -12.22
CA ALA A 190 24.98 19.77 -12.43
C ALA A 190 25.95 19.18 -11.38
N THR A 191 25.44 18.63 -10.29
CA THR A 191 26.24 18.03 -9.20
C THR A 191 26.14 16.50 -9.14
N THR A 192 25.18 15.88 -9.84
CA THR A 192 25.13 14.42 -10.01
C THR A 192 26.05 14.01 -11.17
N HIS A 193 26.85 12.98 -10.96
CA HIS A 193 27.72 12.43 -11.99
C HIS A 193 26.88 12.11 -13.25
N PRO A 194 27.36 12.52 -14.46
CA PRO A 194 26.61 12.33 -15.71
C PRO A 194 26.33 10.85 -16.07
N GLU A 195 26.87 9.90 -15.31
CA GLU A 195 26.69 8.47 -15.48
C GLU A 195 25.62 7.86 -14.53
N GLU A 196 25.08 8.63 -13.58
CA GLU A 196 24.06 8.11 -12.66
C GLU A 196 22.70 8.01 -13.36
N VAL A 197 22.12 6.80 -13.31
CA VAL A 197 20.79 6.54 -13.86
C VAL A 197 19.75 7.22 -12.97
N SER A 198 18.94 8.10 -13.55
CA SER A 198 17.87 8.78 -12.81
C SER A 198 16.68 7.84 -12.57
N TRP A 199 16.03 7.96 -11.42
CA TRP A 199 14.79 7.25 -11.10
C TRP A 199 13.70 7.47 -12.15
N THR A 200 13.61 8.65 -12.74
CA THR A 200 12.60 9.00 -13.76
C THR A 200 12.83 8.35 -15.12
N SER A 201 14.07 7.96 -15.42
CA SER A 201 14.44 7.24 -16.64
C SER A 201 14.57 5.73 -16.46
N PHE A 202 14.56 5.24 -15.21
CA PHE A 202 14.70 3.82 -14.92
C PHE A 202 13.36 3.10 -14.98
N PRO A 203 13.16 2.14 -15.89
CA PRO A 203 11.86 1.47 -16.07
C PRO A 203 11.67 0.38 -15.02
N LEU A 204 11.56 0.75 -13.72
CA LEU A 204 11.61 -0.15 -12.58
C LEU A 204 10.64 -1.33 -12.70
N ARG A 205 9.37 -1.07 -13.02
CA ARG A 205 8.35 -2.11 -13.19
C ARG A 205 8.77 -3.14 -14.26
N ARG A 206 9.11 -2.64 -15.44
CA ARG A 206 9.51 -3.48 -16.58
C ARG A 206 10.79 -4.25 -16.27
N TRP A 207 11.74 -3.61 -15.61
CA TRP A 207 13.03 -4.21 -15.24
C TRP A 207 12.85 -5.46 -14.37
N PHE A 208 11.95 -5.43 -13.38
CA PHE A 208 11.62 -6.59 -12.56
C PHE A 208 10.76 -7.61 -13.30
N ALA A 209 9.73 -7.18 -14.04
CA ALA A 209 8.86 -8.08 -14.79
C ALA A 209 9.65 -8.98 -15.74
N GLU A 210 10.61 -8.41 -16.48
CA GLU A 210 11.44 -9.14 -17.44
C GLU A 210 12.41 -10.12 -16.75
N ARG A 211 13.04 -9.71 -15.64
CA ARG A 211 14.05 -10.53 -14.94
C ARG A 211 13.45 -11.64 -14.11
N MET A 212 12.38 -11.36 -13.43
CA MET A 212 11.70 -12.34 -12.58
C MET A 212 10.65 -13.16 -13.34
N ARG A 213 10.27 -12.73 -14.55
CA ARG A 213 9.22 -13.35 -15.38
C ARG A 213 7.90 -13.51 -14.62
N ILE A 214 7.52 -12.48 -13.86
CA ILE A 214 6.26 -12.41 -13.14
C ILE A 214 5.53 -11.09 -13.45
N ALA A 215 4.21 -11.12 -13.37
CA ALA A 215 3.40 -9.91 -13.51
C ALA A 215 3.76 -8.92 -12.41
N THR A 216 3.99 -7.65 -12.78
CA THR A 216 4.50 -6.63 -11.86
C THR A 216 3.66 -5.36 -11.95
N TRP A 217 3.22 -4.87 -10.78
CA TRP A 217 2.53 -3.58 -10.62
C TRP A 217 3.32 -2.67 -9.70
N ILE A 218 3.26 -1.38 -9.98
CA ILE A 218 3.93 -0.35 -9.19
C ILE A 218 2.98 0.83 -8.95
N ASP A 219 3.03 1.41 -7.76
CA ASP A 219 2.30 2.63 -7.44
C ASP A 219 3.06 3.46 -6.40
N ASP A 220 2.64 4.73 -6.26
CA ASP A 220 3.10 5.60 -5.20
C ASP A 220 2.80 5.00 -3.82
N GLU A 221 3.74 5.11 -2.89
CA GLU A 221 3.64 4.60 -1.53
C GLU A 221 2.36 5.09 -0.82
N VAL A 222 1.98 6.36 -1.01
CA VAL A 222 0.76 6.88 -0.38
C VAL A 222 -0.52 6.30 -0.99
N ASN A 223 -0.50 5.96 -2.27
CA ASN A 223 -1.63 5.32 -2.94
C ASN A 223 -1.82 3.88 -2.47
N VAL A 224 -0.73 3.10 -2.34
CA VAL A 224 -0.83 1.73 -1.81
C VAL A 224 -1.21 1.73 -0.33
N MET A 225 -0.70 2.66 0.46
CA MET A 225 -1.12 2.82 1.86
C MET A 225 -2.60 3.20 1.98
N ALA A 226 -3.10 4.07 1.11
CA ALA A 226 -4.51 4.40 1.02
C ALA A 226 -5.36 3.20 0.61
N LEU A 227 -4.86 2.35 -0.31
CA LEU A 227 -5.51 1.10 -0.71
C LEU A 227 -5.59 0.13 0.48
N ALA A 228 -4.51 -0.04 1.25
CA ALA A 228 -4.53 -0.86 2.47
C ALA A 228 -5.60 -0.37 3.46
N ALA A 229 -5.71 0.94 3.65
CA ALA A 229 -6.72 1.54 4.52
C ALA A 229 -8.15 1.33 4.00
N ALA A 230 -8.37 1.45 2.68
CA ALA A 230 -9.67 1.29 2.03
C ALA A 230 -10.17 -0.16 2.03
N THR A 231 -9.28 -1.13 1.97
CA THR A 231 -9.61 -2.56 1.97
C THR A 231 -9.84 -3.12 3.37
N ARG A 232 -9.59 -2.35 4.42
CA ARG A 232 -9.89 -2.72 5.80
C ARG A 232 -11.40 -2.87 6.01
N ILE A 233 -11.78 -3.90 6.77
CA ILE A 233 -13.19 -4.15 7.10
C ILE A 233 -13.79 -2.93 7.80
N GLY A 234 -14.94 -2.48 7.30
CA GLY A 234 -15.64 -1.30 7.83
C GLY A 234 -14.97 0.03 7.51
N ALA A 235 -14.03 0.07 6.55
CA ALA A 235 -13.50 1.33 6.04
C ALA A 235 -14.59 2.13 5.32
N PRO A 236 -14.60 3.47 5.45
CA PRO A 236 -15.52 4.31 4.68
C PRO A 236 -15.12 4.31 3.20
N GLN A 237 -16.08 4.63 2.33
CA GLN A 237 -15.88 4.70 0.88
C GLN A 237 -14.96 5.88 0.48
N ASP A 238 -14.92 6.92 1.30
CA ASP A 238 -14.15 8.13 1.06
C ASP A 238 -13.23 8.37 2.25
N LEU A 239 -11.91 8.33 2.02
CA LEU A 239 -10.90 8.57 3.04
C LEU A 239 -9.67 9.28 2.48
N LEU A 240 -8.91 9.90 3.36
CA LEU A 240 -7.60 10.48 3.09
C LEU A 240 -6.54 9.72 3.89
N TYR A 241 -5.46 9.34 3.24
CA TYR A 241 -4.29 8.77 3.89
C TYR A 241 -3.14 9.77 3.84
N ILE A 242 -2.68 10.24 5.00
CA ILE A 242 -1.57 11.18 5.12
C ILE A 242 -0.35 10.39 5.57
N ARG A 243 0.66 10.35 4.75
CA ARG A 243 1.96 9.78 5.09
C ARG A 243 2.90 10.88 5.55
N LEU A 244 3.37 10.80 6.79
CA LEU A 244 4.35 11.69 7.37
C LEU A 244 5.59 10.88 7.79
N SER A 245 6.63 11.03 7.01
CA SER A 245 7.98 10.46 7.20
C SER A 245 8.99 11.56 6.88
N LEU A 246 10.17 11.24 6.34
CA LEU A 246 11.14 12.25 5.88
C LEU A 246 10.47 13.28 4.97
N GLY A 247 9.59 12.85 4.05
CA GLY A 247 8.70 13.68 3.25
C GLY A 247 7.24 13.64 3.75
N LEU A 248 6.36 14.31 2.99
CA LEU A 248 4.92 14.35 3.19
C LEU A 248 4.22 13.91 1.92
N GLY A 249 3.21 13.06 2.01
CA GLY A 249 2.37 12.65 0.89
C GLY A 249 0.93 12.41 1.33
N MET A 250 0.00 12.40 0.38
CA MET A 250 -1.41 12.09 0.63
C MET A 250 -1.97 11.18 -0.44
N GLY A 251 -2.58 10.06 -0.03
CA GLY A 251 -3.42 9.22 -0.88
C GLY A 251 -4.89 9.56 -0.67
N ILE A 252 -5.66 9.56 -1.76
CA ILE A 252 -7.10 9.85 -1.76
C ILE A 252 -7.85 8.60 -2.17
N VAL A 253 -8.85 8.20 -1.41
CA VAL A 253 -9.79 7.14 -1.80
C VAL A 253 -11.17 7.74 -1.97
N SER A 254 -11.75 7.57 -3.14
CA SER A 254 -13.11 8.00 -3.45
C SER A 254 -13.94 6.82 -3.93
N ARG A 255 -15.10 6.64 -3.32
CA ARG A 255 -16.01 5.50 -3.61
C ARG A 255 -15.29 4.15 -3.52
N GLY A 256 -14.40 4.00 -2.54
CA GLY A 256 -13.61 2.79 -2.34
C GLY A 256 -12.46 2.58 -3.33
N GLN A 257 -12.20 3.54 -4.23
CA GLN A 257 -11.14 3.47 -5.23
C GLN A 257 -10.07 4.54 -5.00
N VAL A 258 -8.80 4.19 -5.17
CA VAL A 258 -7.70 5.14 -5.10
C VAL A 258 -7.80 6.15 -6.24
N HIS A 259 -7.89 7.44 -5.89
CA HIS A 259 -7.98 8.54 -6.84
C HIS A 259 -6.59 9.09 -7.15
N ARG A 260 -6.08 8.77 -8.34
CA ARG A 260 -4.74 9.17 -8.79
C ARG A 260 -4.69 10.51 -9.55
N GLY A 261 -5.88 11.04 -9.94
CA GLY A 261 -5.99 12.26 -10.76
C GLY A 261 -5.59 12.06 -12.21
N ALA A 262 -5.70 13.10 -13.01
CA ALA A 262 -5.47 13.06 -14.45
C ALA A 262 -3.99 12.83 -14.83
N GLY A 263 -3.06 13.33 -14.00
CA GLY A 263 -1.61 13.26 -14.26
C GLY A 263 -0.84 12.55 -13.16
N ALA A 264 -1.46 11.60 -12.44
CA ALA A 264 -0.87 10.85 -11.34
C ALA A 264 -0.31 11.74 -10.18
N ALA A 265 -0.74 13.01 -10.11
CA ALA A 265 -0.28 13.98 -9.11
C ALA A 265 -1.37 14.35 -8.10
N SER A 266 -2.39 13.50 -7.94
CA SER A 266 -3.41 13.70 -6.91
C SER A 266 -2.79 13.47 -5.53
N GLY A 267 -3.01 14.40 -4.61
CA GLY A 267 -2.49 14.26 -3.26
C GLY A 267 -1.15 14.95 -2.98
N GLU A 268 -0.60 15.72 -3.93
CA GLU A 268 0.66 16.47 -3.77
C GLU A 268 0.52 17.67 -2.81
N ILE A 269 -0.04 17.43 -1.62
CA ILE A 269 -0.23 18.47 -0.58
C ILE A 269 1.09 19.01 -0.02
N ALA A 270 2.17 18.24 -0.14
CA ALA A 270 3.51 18.62 0.27
C ALA A 270 3.92 19.97 -0.31
N HIS A 271 3.49 20.27 -1.52
CA HIS A 271 3.89 21.45 -2.30
C HIS A 271 2.86 22.60 -2.30
N ILE A 272 1.84 22.53 -1.45
CA ILE A 272 0.95 23.68 -1.17
C ILE A 272 1.76 24.76 -0.45
N GLN A 273 1.80 25.95 -1.01
CA GLN A 273 2.44 27.12 -0.38
C GLN A 273 1.54 27.65 0.75
N MET A 274 2.10 27.74 1.95
CA MET A 274 1.39 28.24 3.12
C MET A 274 1.52 29.77 3.21
N ALA A 275 0.38 30.45 3.32
CA ALA A 275 0.35 31.91 3.42
C ALA A 275 1.15 32.42 4.64
N GLY A 276 1.84 33.57 4.46
CA GLY A 276 2.58 34.21 5.54
C GLY A 276 3.90 33.53 5.91
N THR A 277 4.34 32.51 5.15
CA THR A 277 5.61 31.84 5.38
C THR A 277 6.63 32.23 4.32
N SER A 278 7.73 32.88 4.75
CA SER A 278 8.95 33.05 3.96
C SER A 278 9.88 31.82 4.06
N GLY A 279 9.29 30.63 4.26
CA GLY A 279 9.94 29.41 4.70
C GLY A 279 11.11 28.95 3.84
N ALA A 280 11.76 27.86 4.25
CA ALA A 280 12.87 27.25 3.56
C ALA A 280 12.53 26.93 2.09
N LEU A 281 13.55 26.94 1.24
CA LEU A 281 13.45 26.49 -0.15
C LEU A 281 13.02 25.02 -0.16
N CYS A 282 11.95 24.73 -0.88
CA CYS A 282 11.48 23.36 -1.11
C CYS A 282 12.25 22.74 -2.29
N ARG A 283 12.43 21.43 -2.25
CA ARG A 283 12.98 20.69 -3.40
C ARG A 283 12.22 20.94 -4.73
N CYS A 284 10.95 21.37 -4.66
CA CYS A 284 10.20 21.78 -5.86
C CYS A 284 10.55 23.20 -6.37
N GLY A 285 11.54 23.88 -5.79
CA GLY A 285 12.00 25.20 -6.17
C GLY A 285 11.19 26.37 -5.64
N ARG A 286 10.11 26.12 -4.93
CA ARG A 286 9.27 27.15 -4.30
C ARG A 286 9.61 27.29 -2.83
N HIS A 287 9.29 28.44 -2.26
CA HIS A 287 9.43 28.71 -0.84
C HIS A 287 8.10 28.52 -0.10
N GLY A 288 8.15 28.12 1.18
CA GLY A 288 6.99 28.06 2.04
C GLY A 288 6.03 26.90 1.75
N CYS A 289 6.48 25.86 1.06
CA CYS A 289 5.70 24.64 0.88
C CYS A 289 5.44 23.96 2.22
N LEU A 290 4.26 23.34 2.38
CA LEU A 290 3.88 22.62 3.59
C LEU A 290 4.94 21.60 4.03
N GLU A 291 5.55 20.87 3.10
CA GLU A 291 6.62 19.92 3.37
C GLU A 291 7.78 20.53 4.15
N THR A 292 8.19 21.76 3.81
CA THR A 292 9.33 22.43 4.48
C THR A 292 9.02 22.84 5.93
N LEU A 293 7.75 22.77 6.31
CA LEU A 293 7.26 23.19 7.62
C LEU A 293 6.90 22.04 8.56
N ILE A 294 6.50 20.86 8.01
CA ILE A 294 5.94 19.78 8.82
C ILE A 294 6.48 18.40 8.50
N SER A 295 7.25 18.20 7.43
CA SER A 295 7.81 16.88 7.13
C SER A 295 8.77 16.42 8.21
N GLY A 296 9.07 15.12 8.26
CA GLY A 296 10.10 14.58 9.14
C GLY A 296 11.44 15.28 8.98
N GLY A 297 11.81 15.63 7.73
CA GLY A 297 13.02 16.42 7.47
C GLY A 297 12.94 17.86 8.04
N ALA A 298 11.76 18.48 8.06
CA ALA A 298 11.57 19.75 8.73
C ALA A 298 11.70 19.61 10.27
N MET A 299 11.16 18.54 10.83
CA MET A 299 11.26 18.22 12.27
C MET A 299 12.70 17.89 12.67
N GLU A 300 13.46 17.16 11.84
CA GLU A 300 14.90 16.90 12.06
C GLU A 300 15.68 18.21 12.17
N ARG A 301 15.44 19.14 11.23
CA ARG A 301 16.10 20.46 11.24
C ARG A 301 15.79 21.23 12.52
N GLU A 302 14.54 21.27 12.94
CA GLU A 302 14.12 21.94 14.18
C GLU A 302 14.73 21.26 15.41
N ALA A 303 14.72 19.93 15.47
CA ALA A 303 15.24 19.12 16.59
C ALA A 303 16.77 19.24 16.74
N THR A 304 17.48 19.56 15.64
CA THR A 304 18.94 19.72 15.64
C THR A 304 19.43 21.13 15.95
N THR A 305 18.50 22.10 16.12
CA THR A 305 18.87 23.46 16.50
C THR A 305 19.60 23.49 17.85
N PRO A 306 20.59 24.40 18.05
CA PRO A 306 21.26 24.54 19.34
C PRO A 306 20.30 24.74 20.53
N GLN A 307 19.18 25.43 20.29
CA GLN A 307 18.16 25.65 21.30
C GLN A 307 17.43 24.35 21.67
N ALA A 308 16.98 23.56 20.68
CA ALA A 308 16.31 22.28 20.90
C ALA A 308 17.22 21.28 21.64
N LEU A 309 18.47 21.17 21.21
CA LEU A 309 19.45 20.29 21.83
C LEU A 309 19.81 20.72 23.27
N ARG A 310 19.85 22.04 23.59
CA ARG A 310 20.00 22.48 24.96
C ARG A 310 18.81 22.14 25.84
N ALA A 311 17.60 22.24 25.29
CA ALA A 311 16.36 22.03 26.04
C ALA A 311 15.97 20.55 26.21
N SER A 312 16.47 19.64 25.36
CA SER A 312 16.12 18.22 25.38
C SER A 312 17.34 17.34 25.66
N SER A 313 17.36 16.65 26.81
CA SER A 313 18.34 15.61 27.11
C SER A 313 18.15 14.38 26.20
N TYR A 314 16.92 14.08 25.84
CA TYR A 314 16.57 12.98 24.96
C TYR A 314 17.20 13.15 23.56
N LEU A 315 17.02 14.31 22.92
CA LEU A 315 17.59 14.61 21.61
C LEU A 315 19.15 14.63 21.64
N ARG A 316 19.74 15.16 22.71
CA ARG A 316 21.20 15.08 22.90
C ARG A 316 21.69 13.64 22.95
N ALA A 317 21.00 12.78 23.72
CA ALA A 317 21.36 11.38 23.83
C ALA A 317 21.18 10.63 22.50
N ALA A 318 20.12 10.94 21.73
CA ALA A 318 19.91 10.40 20.38
C ALA A 318 21.07 10.77 19.45
N ARG A 319 21.46 12.06 19.43
CA ARG A 319 22.59 12.55 18.63
C ARG A 319 23.92 11.89 19.04
N GLN A 320 24.17 11.69 20.35
CA GLN A 320 25.38 11.03 20.81
C GLN A 320 25.47 9.57 20.38
N ARG A 321 24.34 8.84 20.36
CA ARG A 321 24.34 7.43 19.97
C ARG A 321 24.51 7.20 18.47
N ARG A 322 24.03 8.12 17.62
CA ARG A 322 23.92 7.92 16.15
C ARG A 322 24.67 8.96 15.31
N GLY A 323 25.31 9.94 15.94
CA GLY A 323 25.93 11.06 15.24
C GLY A 323 24.95 12.12 14.70
N ALA A 324 23.66 11.77 14.57
CA ALA A 324 22.60 12.64 14.08
C ALA A 324 21.28 12.42 14.85
N VAL A 325 20.35 13.35 14.71
CA VAL A 325 18.95 13.18 15.12
C VAL A 325 18.11 13.03 13.85
N HIS A 326 17.31 11.99 13.78
CA HIS A 326 16.40 11.72 12.67
C HIS A 326 14.93 11.93 13.07
N GLU A 327 14.03 12.03 12.08
CA GLU A 327 12.58 12.18 12.30
C GLU A 327 12.02 11.14 13.26
N HIS A 328 12.49 9.92 13.15
CA HIS A 328 12.13 8.82 14.02
C HIS A 328 12.45 9.09 15.52
N ASP A 329 13.57 9.76 15.81
CA ASP A 329 13.88 10.16 17.18
C ASP A 329 12.90 11.21 17.71
N VAL A 330 12.44 12.14 16.84
CA VAL A 330 11.43 13.14 17.21
C VAL A 330 10.11 12.46 17.55
N PHE A 331 9.64 11.55 16.69
CA PHE A 331 8.37 10.84 16.93
C PHE A 331 8.44 9.93 18.18
N ARG A 332 9.52 9.21 18.38
CA ARG A 332 9.74 8.44 19.62
C ARG A 332 9.84 9.31 20.87
N GLY A 333 10.47 10.49 20.76
CA GLY A 333 10.54 11.45 21.85
C GLY A 333 9.16 11.92 22.34
N VAL A 334 8.15 11.88 21.49
CA VAL A 334 6.75 12.10 21.90
C VAL A 334 6.26 11.00 22.85
N ALA A 335 6.54 9.73 22.55
CA ALA A 335 6.19 8.61 23.42
C ALA A 335 6.94 8.67 24.77
N GLU A 336 8.19 9.17 24.74
CA GLU A 336 9.02 9.43 25.94
C GLU A 336 8.65 10.74 26.66
N ARG A 337 7.62 11.46 26.21
CA ARG A 337 7.11 12.72 26.75
C ARG A 337 8.16 13.85 26.79
N ASP A 338 9.10 13.84 25.85
CA ASP A 338 10.06 14.94 25.71
C ASP A 338 9.34 16.23 25.27
N ARG A 339 9.53 17.29 26.01
CA ARG A 339 8.80 18.57 25.81
C ARG A 339 9.12 19.21 24.46
N VAL A 340 10.34 19.06 23.96
CA VAL A 340 10.76 19.63 22.67
C VAL A 340 10.10 18.85 21.54
N CYS A 341 10.14 17.53 21.61
CA CYS A 341 9.49 16.66 20.61
C CYS A 341 7.96 16.87 20.57
N LEU A 342 7.32 16.96 21.76
CA LEU A 342 5.90 17.25 21.87
C LEU A 342 5.54 18.59 21.21
N ARG A 343 6.34 19.67 21.46
CA ARG A 343 6.13 20.98 20.82
C ARG A 343 6.26 20.88 19.31
N ILE A 344 7.35 20.32 18.81
CA ILE A 344 7.61 20.20 17.36
C ILE A 344 6.47 19.46 16.65
N VAL A 345 6.03 18.33 17.20
CA VAL A 345 4.98 17.49 16.61
C VAL A 345 3.61 18.19 16.72
N THR A 346 3.31 18.91 17.81
CA THR A 346 2.08 19.66 17.97
C THR A 346 1.98 20.83 16.97
N GLU A 347 3.06 21.58 16.79
CA GLU A 347 3.12 22.66 15.80
C GLU A 347 2.93 22.14 14.36
N ALA A 348 3.53 21.00 14.04
CA ALA A 348 3.33 20.35 12.74
C ALA A 348 1.88 19.91 12.53
N ALA A 349 1.24 19.31 13.55
CA ALA A 349 -0.16 18.92 13.50
C ALA A 349 -1.09 20.12 13.30
N ASP A 350 -0.81 21.26 13.96
CA ASP A 350 -1.61 22.48 13.80
C ASP A 350 -1.50 23.05 12.38
N ARG A 351 -0.30 23.10 11.81
CA ARG A 351 -0.08 23.53 10.41
C ARG A 351 -0.75 22.57 9.41
N LEU A 352 -0.62 21.26 9.59
CA LEU A 352 -1.27 20.24 8.75
C LEU A 352 -2.80 20.43 8.79
N SER A 353 -3.37 20.71 9.96
CA SER A 353 -4.82 20.83 10.13
C SER A 353 -5.45 21.99 9.32
N VAL A 354 -4.68 23.00 8.94
CA VAL A 354 -5.14 24.06 8.03
C VAL A 354 -5.49 23.49 6.65
N VAL A 355 -4.60 22.68 6.10
CA VAL A 355 -4.81 22.01 4.80
C VAL A 355 -5.91 20.96 4.93
N LEU A 356 -5.88 20.15 6.01
CA LEU A 356 -6.92 19.15 6.26
C LEU A 356 -8.31 19.76 6.41
N ALA A 357 -8.43 20.95 7.00
CA ALA A 357 -9.72 21.64 7.11
C ALA A 357 -10.31 22.00 5.72
N VAL A 358 -9.47 22.46 4.80
CA VAL A 358 -9.88 22.70 3.40
C VAL A 358 -10.34 21.38 2.76
N LEU A 359 -9.55 20.31 2.90
CA LEU A 359 -9.88 19.00 2.35
C LEU A 359 -11.16 18.41 2.96
N CYS A 360 -11.35 18.52 4.27
CA CYS A 360 -12.58 18.09 4.93
C CYS A 360 -13.81 18.86 4.44
N THR A 361 -13.66 20.16 4.18
CA THR A 361 -14.76 20.99 3.70
C THR A 361 -15.11 20.71 2.24
N THR A 362 -14.12 20.41 1.39
CA THR A 362 -14.30 20.22 -0.04
C THR A 362 -14.57 18.75 -0.44
N TYR A 363 -13.89 17.82 0.21
CA TYR A 363 -13.95 16.38 -0.11
C TYR A 363 -14.85 15.59 0.85
N ASN A 364 -15.01 16.05 2.10
CA ASN A 364 -15.85 15.47 3.15
C ASN A 364 -15.55 13.97 3.41
N PRO A 365 -14.30 13.57 3.73
CA PRO A 365 -13.95 12.20 3.98
C PRO A 365 -14.60 11.65 5.26
N GLY A 366 -14.91 10.37 5.30
CA GLY A 366 -15.34 9.69 6.52
C GLY A 366 -14.18 9.35 7.47
N GLU A 367 -12.95 9.31 6.95
CA GLU A 367 -11.77 8.97 7.74
C GLU A 367 -10.51 9.69 7.23
N ILE A 368 -9.65 10.11 8.17
CA ILE A 368 -8.26 10.51 7.91
C ILE A 368 -7.36 9.49 8.60
N VAL A 369 -6.48 8.87 7.83
CA VAL A 369 -5.48 7.92 8.33
C VAL A 369 -4.11 8.59 8.32
N LEU A 370 -3.37 8.51 9.40
CA LEU A 370 -2.06 9.12 9.57
C LEU A 370 -1.00 8.00 9.68
N GLY A 371 -0.17 7.86 8.67
CA GLY A 371 0.81 6.78 8.57
C GLY A 371 2.21 7.26 8.25
N GLY A 372 3.11 6.31 8.04
CA GLY A 372 4.54 6.54 7.91
C GLY A 372 5.25 6.55 9.27
N GLU A 373 6.44 7.15 9.34
CA GLU A 373 7.27 7.17 10.56
C GLU A 373 6.58 7.86 11.75
N VAL A 374 5.59 8.71 11.48
CA VAL A 374 4.78 9.36 12.54
C VAL A 374 4.04 8.36 13.43
N THR A 375 3.85 7.11 12.99
CA THR A 375 3.25 6.04 13.81
C THR A 375 4.04 5.76 15.08
N ALA A 376 5.35 6.05 15.09
CA ALA A 376 6.20 5.95 16.28
C ALA A 376 5.81 6.92 17.40
N SER A 377 4.99 7.97 17.12
CA SER A 377 4.41 8.87 18.15
C SER A 377 3.21 8.26 18.89
N GLY A 378 2.84 7.02 18.58
CA GLY A 378 1.63 6.39 19.09
C GLY A 378 0.36 7.12 18.66
N ARG A 379 -0.62 7.20 19.53
CA ARG A 379 -1.90 7.89 19.24
C ARG A 379 -1.85 9.41 19.36
N PHE A 380 -0.76 9.97 19.90
CA PHE A 380 -0.67 11.40 20.22
C PHE A 380 -0.90 12.27 18.98
N PHE A 381 -0.21 11.98 17.87
CA PHE A 381 -0.34 12.80 16.66
C PHE A 381 -1.79 12.81 16.12
N ALA A 382 -2.44 11.65 16.08
CA ALA A 382 -3.84 11.57 15.64
C ALA A 382 -4.78 12.39 16.54
N GLN A 383 -4.56 12.36 17.86
CA GLN A 383 -5.36 13.14 18.82
C GLN A 383 -5.20 14.65 18.60
N VAL A 384 -3.96 15.12 18.40
CA VAL A 384 -3.69 16.54 18.17
C VAL A 384 -4.25 17.00 16.83
N VAL A 385 -4.09 16.19 15.76
CA VAL A 385 -4.65 16.48 14.43
C VAL A 385 -6.19 16.51 14.49
N ASP A 386 -6.83 15.52 15.12
CA ASP A 386 -8.29 15.46 15.25
C ASP A 386 -8.83 16.72 15.94
N GLN A 387 -8.26 17.10 17.08
CA GLN A 387 -8.64 18.31 17.80
C GLN A 387 -8.43 19.58 16.96
N ALA A 388 -7.30 19.67 16.26
CA ALA A 388 -6.96 20.83 15.45
C ALA A 388 -7.87 20.98 14.22
N VAL A 389 -8.23 19.87 13.56
CA VAL A 389 -9.18 19.86 12.43
C VAL A 389 -10.59 20.26 12.92
N ARG A 390 -11.09 19.65 14.00
CA ARG A 390 -12.43 19.95 14.54
C ARG A 390 -12.62 21.42 14.93
N ARG A 391 -11.57 22.11 15.35
CA ARG A 391 -11.62 23.56 15.63
C ARG A 391 -11.75 24.42 14.37
N ARG A 392 -11.47 23.86 13.18
CA ARG A 392 -11.38 24.60 11.90
C ARG A 392 -12.51 24.30 10.92
N VAL A 393 -13.26 23.24 11.14
CA VAL A 393 -14.37 22.81 10.27
C VAL A 393 -15.72 22.96 10.98
N LEU A 394 -16.80 23.00 10.20
CA LEU A 394 -18.14 22.99 10.76
C LEU A 394 -18.44 21.70 11.53
N PRO A 395 -19.23 21.72 12.60
CA PRO A 395 -19.64 20.51 13.32
C PRO A 395 -20.22 19.44 12.41
N THR A 396 -21.06 19.80 11.45
CA THR A 396 -21.65 18.88 10.46
C THR A 396 -20.62 18.15 9.60
N THR A 397 -19.48 18.78 9.30
CA THR A 397 -18.37 18.15 8.55
C THR A 397 -17.57 17.19 9.44
N SER A 398 -17.38 17.54 10.72
CA SER A 398 -16.54 16.75 11.64
C SER A 398 -17.30 15.67 12.42
N GLU A 399 -18.64 15.71 12.45
CA GLU A 399 -19.46 14.80 13.25
C GLU A 399 -19.16 13.32 12.95
N ARG A 400 -19.03 12.96 11.67
CA ARG A 400 -18.76 11.59 11.22
C ARG A 400 -17.28 11.32 10.92
N LEU A 401 -16.45 12.37 10.97
CA LEU A 401 -15.01 12.24 10.68
C LEU A 401 -14.31 11.44 11.78
N ARG A 402 -13.54 10.46 11.37
CA ARG A 402 -12.62 9.71 12.22
C ARG A 402 -11.19 10.02 11.84
N VAL A 403 -10.33 10.26 12.84
CA VAL A 403 -8.88 10.42 12.65
C VAL A 403 -8.18 9.31 13.42
N ARG A 404 -7.36 8.52 12.73
CA ARG A 404 -6.63 7.40 13.34
C ARG A 404 -5.20 7.27 12.81
N MET A 405 -4.40 6.51 13.52
CA MET A 405 -3.10 6.07 13.02
C MET A 405 -3.25 4.92 12.03
N GLY A 406 -2.40 4.87 11.02
CA GLY A 406 -2.20 3.75 10.11
C GLY A 406 -1.42 2.60 10.76
N GLY A 407 -1.28 1.51 10.04
CA GLY A 407 -0.45 0.37 10.40
C GLY A 407 1.02 0.58 9.99
N ALA A 408 1.92 -0.13 10.66
CA ALA A 408 3.34 -0.10 10.31
C ALA A 408 3.63 -0.74 8.94
N ASP A 409 2.81 -1.72 8.54
CA ASP A 409 2.97 -2.50 7.33
C ASP A 409 2.02 -2.06 6.20
N ASP A 410 1.36 -0.87 6.32
CA ASP A 410 0.36 -0.43 5.33
C ASP A 410 0.93 -0.34 3.90
N ALA A 411 2.22 -0.01 3.72
CA ALA A 411 2.86 -0.02 2.41
C ALA A 411 2.98 -1.44 1.83
N LEU A 412 3.35 -2.42 2.67
CA LEU A 412 3.45 -3.82 2.27
C LEU A 412 2.06 -4.40 1.94
N VAL A 413 1.11 -4.20 2.87
CA VAL A 413 -0.27 -4.67 2.70
C VAL A 413 -0.90 -4.06 1.46
N GLY A 414 -0.72 -2.76 1.23
CA GLY A 414 -1.28 -2.09 0.06
C GLY A 414 -0.66 -2.54 -1.25
N ALA A 415 0.65 -2.74 -1.31
CA ALA A 415 1.31 -3.28 -2.51
C ALA A 415 0.91 -4.74 -2.79
N CYS A 416 0.71 -5.55 -1.75
CA CYS A 416 0.13 -6.90 -1.87
C CYS A 416 -1.31 -6.84 -2.39
N ARG A 417 -2.16 -5.96 -1.82
CA ARG A 417 -3.55 -5.76 -2.26
C ARG A 417 -3.63 -5.29 -3.71
N LEU A 418 -2.72 -4.41 -4.13
CA LEU A 418 -2.64 -3.96 -5.52
C LEU A 418 -2.52 -5.14 -6.48
N VAL A 419 -1.63 -6.09 -6.21
CA VAL A 419 -1.46 -7.30 -7.04
C VAL A 419 -2.70 -8.20 -6.94
N ALA A 420 -3.15 -8.52 -5.72
CA ALA A 420 -4.27 -9.43 -5.51
C ALA A 420 -5.57 -8.92 -6.15
N GLU A 421 -5.88 -7.62 -6.05
CA GLU A 421 -7.06 -7.02 -6.70
C GLU A 421 -6.95 -7.06 -8.23
N ARG A 422 -5.76 -6.79 -8.78
CA ARG A 422 -5.53 -6.86 -10.22
C ARG A 422 -5.66 -8.29 -10.72
N MET A 423 -5.03 -9.26 -10.06
CA MET A 423 -5.12 -10.67 -10.42
C MET A 423 -6.56 -11.21 -10.36
N LEU A 424 -7.38 -10.71 -9.45
CA LEU A 424 -8.77 -11.10 -9.28
C LEU A 424 -9.75 -10.20 -10.06
N SER A 425 -9.27 -9.20 -10.80
CA SER A 425 -10.12 -8.40 -11.70
C SER A 425 -10.58 -9.22 -12.91
N ALA A 426 -11.77 -8.92 -13.45
CA ALA A 426 -12.33 -9.68 -14.55
C ALA A 426 -11.44 -9.71 -15.81
N HIS A 427 -10.74 -8.62 -16.10
CA HIS A 427 -9.85 -8.52 -17.25
C HIS A 427 -8.61 -9.41 -17.11
N VAL A 428 -7.99 -9.42 -15.95
CA VAL A 428 -6.80 -10.24 -15.69
C VAL A 428 -7.19 -11.71 -15.50
N MET A 429 -8.29 -11.98 -14.80
CA MET A 429 -8.84 -13.33 -14.67
C MET A 429 -9.14 -13.98 -16.03
N HIS A 430 -9.63 -13.20 -17.01
CA HIS A 430 -9.89 -13.71 -18.35
C HIS A 430 -8.64 -14.32 -19.00
N VAL A 431 -7.46 -13.76 -18.70
CA VAL A 431 -6.18 -14.23 -19.24
C VAL A 431 -5.72 -15.52 -18.55
N TRP A 432 -5.77 -15.60 -17.21
CA TRP A 432 -5.17 -16.74 -16.51
C TRP A 432 -6.13 -17.88 -16.16
N LEU A 433 -7.44 -17.66 -16.11
CA LEU A 433 -8.39 -18.74 -15.81
C LEU A 433 -8.24 -20.01 -16.69
N PRO A 434 -7.94 -19.91 -17.99
CA PRO A 434 -7.68 -21.09 -18.81
C PRO A 434 -6.46 -21.91 -18.36
N HIS A 435 -5.54 -21.30 -17.61
CA HIS A 435 -4.33 -21.93 -17.10
C HIS A 435 -4.50 -22.49 -15.68
N GLY A 436 -5.61 -22.15 -14.99
CA GLY A 436 -5.92 -22.61 -13.62
C GLY A 436 -5.22 -21.81 -12.51
N SER A 437 -4.13 -21.12 -12.80
CA SER A 437 -3.38 -20.24 -11.88
C SER A 437 -2.78 -19.08 -12.66
N PRO A 438 -2.60 -17.89 -12.08
CA PRO A 438 -1.89 -16.79 -12.73
C PRO A 438 -0.37 -16.98 -12.77
N ALA A 439 0.15 -17.92 -11.97
CA ALA A 439 1.59 -18.20 -11.93
C ALA A 439 2.11 -18.70 -13.28
N GLY A 440 3.19 -18.09 -13.79
CA GLY A 440 3.85 -18.51 -15.01
C GLY A 440 3.09 -18.22 -16.31
N VAL A 441 2.01 -17.41 -16.28
CA VAL A 441 1.27 -17.00 -17.49
C VAL A 441 2.04 -15.88 -18.20
N PRO A 442 2.61 -16.12 -19.42
CA PRO A 442 3.52 -15.16 -20.07
C PRO A 442 2.84 -13.84 -20.46
N GLU A 443 1.55 -13.91 -20.81
CA GLU A 443 0.76 -12.76 -21.23
C GLU A 443 0.64 -11.72 -20.09
N LEU A 444 0.64 -12.17 -18.84
CA LEU A 444 0.59 -11.28 -17.67
C LEU A 444 1.93 -10.55 -17.44
N VAL A 445 3.05 -11.17 -17.80
CA VAL A 445 4.38 -10.58 -17.69
C VAL A 445 4.58 -9.44 -18.70
N THR A 446 4.06 -9.63 -19.92
CA THR A 446 4.22 -8.69 -21.02
C THR A 446 3.18 -7.57 -21.03
N HIS A 447 2.25 -7.56 -20.07
CA HIS A 447 1.20 -6.56 -20.00
C HIS A 447 1.77 -5.15 -19.86
N ARG A 448 1.59 -4.31 -20.89
CA ARG A 448 2.19 -2.96 -20.94
C ARG A 448 1.45 -1.96 -20.06
N ARG A 449 0.15 -2.14 -19.85
CA ARG A 449 -0.71 -1.24 -19.07
C ARG A 449 -1.10 -1.90 -17.75
N GLN A 450 -0.97 -1.17 -16.64
CA GLN A 450 -1.41 -1.69 -15.34
C GLN A 450 -2.85 -1.33 -14.99
N ASP A 451 -3.47 -0.43 -15.72
CA ASP A 451 -4.84 0.04 -15.51
C ASP A 451 -5.88 -0.73 -16.35
N ALA A 452 -5.42 -1.62 -17.23
CA ALA A 452 -6.23 -2.43 -18.14
C ALA A 452 -6.71 -3.72 -17.48
#